data_60a9088ce1b36c362ffce795c28826d1
#
_entry.id   60a9088ce1b36c362ffce795c28826d1
#
_cell.length_a   1.000
_cell.length_b   1.000
_cell.length_c   1.000
_cell.angle_alpha   90.00
_cell.angle_beta   90.00
_cell.angle_gamma   90.00
#
_symmetry.space_group_name_H-M   'P 1'
#
loop_
_entity.id
_entity.type
_entity.pdbx_description
1 polymer ?
#
loop_
_entity_poly.entity_id
_entity_poly.type
_entity_poly.pdbx_seq_one_letter_code
_entity_poly.pdbx_strand_id
1 'polypeptide(L)'
;MNFKYLKSFAFGATIALALGFQSCVNDLDVTPIDPSTKMDFERDAVFNKIYATLGLTGQKGADGDGDVDDIDEGTSAFYRMTWCANELVTDEAIVTGWNDPGLPSLTSYTWGAANEITTGAYYRLYFDITLCNYFLSQTTDEDATEKVMRAEVRFMRALNYFYLMDLFGNVPFCETVETGVYPQQIKRADLFAWLETELKDNTEPNLMEPKANTYGRVDKAAAWLLLARMYLNAEVYTGTAKWSDAATYAKKVMTSSYSLCPEYRHLFMADNGGAFDGNANNLAPNEVILPILQDGKDTRSWGVSHFLIAGTHQADMTYYGSAAEWKGPRCCESLVAKFFPNTANAPLVNEMEMTAAANDDRALFFGKNRTVSTGKNKNFAEGFSCAKFTNVRLDGGQTGDSDFPDMDVPFMRAAEAWLTYAEALTRQAGNGVAPEEALDALNELRGRANATEKTSFTLNEICDEWAREFFFEGRRRMDLIRFGKFAGQSEYNWDWKGGTQTGVLFPAFRNLYPIPTNDLNANPNLDQNDGY
;
A
#
# COMPACT_ATOMS: atom_id res chain seq x y z
N MET A 1 -79.14 29.67 19.81
CA MET A 1 -78.02 28.74 19.94
C MET A 1 -77.53 28.76 21.37
N ASN A 2 -77.62 27.63 22.09
CA ASN A 2 -77.53 27.59 23.55
C ASN A 2 -76.10 27.73 24.04
N PHE A 3 -75.81 28.68 24.87
CA PHE A 3 -74.53 28.99 25.53
C PHE A 3 -73.91 27.80 26.30
N LYS A 4 -74.63 26.72 26.55
CA LYS A 4 -74.16 25.48 27.20
C LYS A 4 -73.26 24.63 26.30
N TYR A 5 -73.47 24.68 25.01
CA TYR A 5 -72.66 23.88 24.07
C TYR A 5 -71.31 24.56 23.77
N LEU A 6 -71.23 25.90 23.90
CA LEU A 6 -69.98 26.63 23.69
C LEU A 6 -68.96 26.37 24.81
N LYS A 7 -69.40 26.17 26.05
CA LYS A 7 -68.54 25.85 27.19
C LYS A 7 -68.02 24.42 27.16
N SER A 8 -68.82 23.51 26.67
CA SER A 8 -68.37 22.09 26.52
C SER A 8 -67.37 21.93 25.37
N PHE A 9 -67.49 22.70 24.31
CA PHE A 9 -66.55 22.67 23.19
C PHE A 9 -65.20 23.31 23.55
N ALA A 10 -65.20 24.40 24.32
CA ALA A 10 -64.00 25.04 24.82
C ALA A 10 -63.24 24.20 25.84
N PHE A 11 -63.97 23.44 26.70
CA PHE A 11 -63.33 22.51 27.65
C PHE A 11 -62.73 21.27 26.98
N GLY A 12 -63.38 20.75 25.94
CA GLY A 12 -62.87 19.65 25.14
C GLY A 12 -61.63 20.00 24.31
N ALA A 13 -61.60 21.24 23.75
CA ALA A 13 -60.47 21.75 23.02
C ALA A 13 -59.25 22.03 23.91
N THR A 14 -59.44 22.48 25.15
CA THR A 14 -58.36 22.75 26.12
C THR A 14 -57.75 21.41 26.63
N ILE A 15 -58.56 20.36 26.83
CA ILE A 15 -58.06 19.04 27.22
C ILE A 15 -57.32 18.37 26.03
N ALA A 16 -57.81 18.55 24.80
CA ALA A 16 -57.10 18.02 23.60
C ALA A 16 -55.78 18.75 23.34
N LEU A 17 -55.65 20.06 23.63
CA LEU A 17 -54.37 20.75 23.56
C LEU A 17 -53.42 20.38 24.71
N ALA A 18 -53.95 20.08 25.92
CA ALA A 18 -53.12 19.66 27.04
C ALA A 18 -52.58 18.22 26.91
N LEU A 19 -53.24 17.36 26.14
CA LEU A 19 -52.75 16.00 25.82
C LEU A 19 -51.78 15.97 24.63
N GLY A 20 -51.71 17.05 23.86
CA GLY A 20 -50.80 17.17 22.71
C GLY A 20 -49.36 17.60 23.06
N PHE A 21 -49.07 17.95 24.32
CA PHE A 21 -47.73 18.39 24.77
C PHE A 21 -47.05 17.40 25.71
N GLN A 22 -47.55 16.18 25.86
CA GLN A 22 -46.85 15.07 26.52
C GLN A 22 -46.23 14.10 25.53
N SER A 23 -45.93 14.56 24.32
CA SER A 23 -45.19 13.79 23.36
C SER A 23 -43.72 14.20 23.38
N CYS A 24 -42.85 13.24 23.62
CA CYS A 24 -41.47 13.24 23.20
C CYS A 24 -40.43 14.00 24.03
N VAL A 25 -40.45 13.92 25.34
CA VAL A 25 -39.21 14.19 26.10
C VAL A 25 -38.43 12.88 26.37
N ASN A 26 -39.13 11.74 26.39
CA ASN A 26 -38.48 10.43 26.55
C ASN A 26 -38.14 9.70 25.23
N ASP A 27 -38.55 10.27 24.07
CA ASP A 27 -38.25 9.67 22.75
C ASP A 27 -36.93 10.17 22.14
N LEU A 28 -36.25 11.07 22.83
CA LEU A 28 -34.93 11.60 22.44
C LEU A 28 -33.77 10.82 23.07
N ASP A 29 -34.03 9.89 23.98
CA ASP A 29 -33.07 9.00 24.60
C ASP A 29 -33.15 7.56 24.00
N VAL A 30 -33.34 7.45 22.72
CA VAL A 30 -33.25 6.15 22.03
C VAL A 30 -31.78 5.77 21.89
N THR A 31 -31.39 4.69 22.55
CA THR A 31 -30.15 4.00 22.23
C THR A 31 -30.23 3.56 20.77
N PRO A 32 -29.30 3.95 19.90
CA PRO A 32 -29.29 3.50 18.52
C PRO A 32 -29.37 1.97 18.44
N ILE A 33 -30.33 1.46 17.66
CA ILE A 33 -30.53 0.01 17.47
C ILE A 33 -29.43 -0.57 16.58
N ASP A 34 -28.81 0.27 15.76
CA ASP A 34 -27.69 -0.11 14.91
C ASP A 34 -26.39 -0.14 15.74
N PRO A 35 -25.72 -1.33 15.86
CA PRO A 35 -24.45 -1.43 16.56
C PRO A 35 -23.34 -0.53 16.00
N SER A 36 -23.43 -0.11 14.72
CA SER A 36 -22.48 0.83 14.08
C SER A 36 -22.62 2.26 14.56
N THR A 37 -23.71 2.61 15.26
CA THR A 37 -23.97 3.94 15.84
C THR A 37 -23.73 3.99 17.35
N LYS A 38 -23.03 3.00 17.93
CA LYS A 38 -22.60 3.07 19.34
C LYS A 38 -21.70 4.30 19.55
N MET A 39 -22.05 5.11 20.52
CA MET A 39 -21.26 6.28 20.95
C MET A 39 -20.14 5.91 21.94
N ASP A 40 -20.15 4.68 22.47
CA ASP A 40 -19.14 4.21 23.42
C ASP A 40 -17.89 3.71 22.67
N PHE A 41 -16.72 4.07 23.19
CA PHE A 41 -15.44 3.58 22.68
C PHE A 41 -15.28 2.08 22.95
N GLU A 42 -15.22 1.30 21.88
CA GLU A 42 -14.95 -0.14 21.92
C GLU A 42 -13.50 -0.38 21.46
N ARG A 43 -12.58 -0.47 22.43
CA ARG A 43 -11.12 -0.51 22.20
C ARG A 43 -10.69 -1.50 21.12
N ASP A 44 -11.12 -2.76 21.26
CA ASP A 44 -10.67 -3.84 20.36
C ASP A 44 -11.29 -3.70 18.96
N ALA A 45 -12.52 -3.18 18.86
CA ALA A 45 -13.17 -2.93 17.58
C ALA A 45 -12.46 -1.80 16.80
N VAL A 46 -12.14 -0.68 17.45
CA VAL A 46 -11.39 0.42 16.81
C VAL A 46 -9.98 -0.02 16.44
N PHE A 47 -9.30 -0.76 17.31
CA PHE A 47 -7.99 -1.33 17.03
C PHE A 47 -7.99 -2.23 15.79
N ASN A 48 -8.93 -3.16 15.72
CA ASN A 48 -9.07 -4.05 14.56
C ASN A 48 -9.43 -3.28 13.28
N LYS A 49 -10.27 -2.23 13.40
CA LYS A 49 -10.60 -1.38 12.24
C LYS A 49 -9.37 -0.68 11.68
N ILE A 50 -8.42 -0.20 12.52
CA ILE A 50 -7.17 0.42 12.06
C ILE A 50 -6.37 -0.55 11.17
N TYR A 51 -6.24 -1.81 11.55
CA TYR A 51 -5.61 -2.81 10.68
C TYR A 51 -6.44 -3.14 9.44
N ALA A 52 -7.75 -3.23 9.61
CA ALA A 52 -8.67 -3.56 8.52
C ALA A 52 -8.68 -2.49 7.42
N THR A 53 -8.36 -1.22 7.70
CA THR A 53 -8.28 -0.16 6.68
C THR A 53 -7.22 -0.40 5.61
N LEU A 54 -6.19 -1.21 5.89
CA LEU A 54 -5.22 -1.62 4.87
C LEU A 54 -5.84 -2.53 3.81
N GLY A 55 -6.85 -3.33 4.19
CA GLY A 55 -7.49 -4.32 3.33
C GLY A 55 -8.93 -3.99 2.93
N LEU A 56 -9.68 -3.35 3.81
CA LEU A 56 -11.10 -3.08 3.63
C LEU A 56 -11.37 -1.59 3.43
N THR A 57 -12.38 -1.30 2.62
CA THR A 57 -12.80 0.05 2.25
C THR A 57 -14.01 0.54 3.03
N GLY A 58 -14.72 -0.36 3.73
CA GLY A 58 -15.89 -0.06 4.55
C GLY A 58 -16.38 -1.27 5.32
N GLN A 59 -17.50 -1.10 6.05
CA GLN A 59 -18.08 -2.14 6.90
C GLN A 59 -18.64 -3.33 6.12
N LYS A 60 -19.02 -3.12 4.87
CA LYS A 60 -19.56 -4.19 4.00
C LYS A 60 -18.51 -4.76 3.04
N GLY A 61 -17.26 -4.34 3.17
CA GLY A 61 -16.18 -4.76 2.27
C GLY A 61 -16.53 -4.49 0.81
N ALA A 62 -16.46 -5.50 -0.04
CA ALA A 62 -16.73 -5.40 -1.47
C ALA A 62 -18.21 -5.10 -1.84
N ASP A 63 -19.13 -5.15 -0.89
CA ASP A 63 -20.56 -4.97 -1.14
C ASP A 63 -21.02 -3.48 -0.98
N GLY A 64 -20.08 -2.53 -0.87
CA GLY A 64 -20.38 -1.10 -0.82
C GLY A 64 -20.28 -0.48 0.58
N ASP A 65 -20.87 0.71 0.75
CA ASP A 65 -20.78 1.53 1.97
C ASP A 65 -19.33 1.81 2.40
N GLY A 66 -18.60 2.50 1.52
CA GLY A 66 -17.21 2.91 1.77
C GLY A 66 -17.08 3.85 2.96
N ASP A 67 -15.93 3.80 3.65
CA ASP A 67 -15.59 4.70 4.77
C ASP A 67 -15.26 6.12 4.30
N VAL A 68 -15.01 6.32 3.01
CA VAL A 68 -14.63 7.61 2.38
C VAL A 68 -15.75 8.04 1.46
N ASP A 69 -16.38 9.19 1.79
CA ASP A 69 -17.49 9.75 1.03
C ASP A 69 -17.05 10.36 -0.30
N ASP A 70 -17.99 10.51 -1.24
CA ASP A 70 -17.82 11.14 -2.55
C ASP A 70 -16.81 10.47 -3.49
N ILE A 71 -16.37 9.27 -3.19
CA ILE A 71 -15.49 8.44 -4.02
C ILE A 71 -16.10 7.03 -4.11
N ASP A 72 -16.00 6.40 -5.28
CA ASP A 72 -16.34 4.99 -5.45
C ASP A 72 -15.59 4.13 -4.42
N GLU A 73 -16.29 3.18 -3.82
CA GLU A 73 -15.72 2.35 -2.74
C GLU A 73 -14.39 1.72 -3.16
N GLY A 74 -14.32 1.07 -4.33
CA GLY A 74 -13.11 0.42 -4.83
C GLY A 74 -11.94 1.39 -5.10
N THR A 75 -12.21 2.67 -5.35
CA THR A 75 -11.18 3.71 -5.55
C THR A 75 -10.74 4.40 -4.26
N SER A 76 -11.22 3.97 -3.11
CA SER A 76 -10.76 4.43 -1.78
C SER A 76 -9.89 3.41 -1.04
N ALA A 77 -9.54 2.28 -1.67
CA ALA A 77 -8.74 1.24 -1.05
C ALA A 77 -7.27 1.67 -0.84
N PHE A 78 -6.75 1.51 0.37
CA PHE A 78 -5.36 1.84 0.70
C PHE A 78 -4.36 1.24 -0.30
N TYR A 79 -4.38 -0.09 -0.44
CA TYR A 79 -3.36 -0.77 -1.24
C TYR A 79 -3.49 -0.47 -2.74
N ARG A 80 -4.69 -0.60 -3.33
CA ARG A 80 -4.90 -0.35 -4.77
C ARG A 80 -4.51 1.07 -5.16
N MET A 81 -4.90 2.09 -4.37
CA MET A 81 -4.62 3.49 -4.72
C MET A 81 -3.14 3.82 -4.59
N THR A 82 -2.48 3.40 -3.51
CA THR A 82 -1.03 3.59 -3.34
C THR A 82 -0.23 2.78 -4.35
N TRP A 83 -0.67 1.58 -4.70
CA TRP A 83 -0.08 0.77 -5.76
C TRP A 83 -0.19 1.46 -7.12
N CYS A 84 -1.38 1.90 -7.52
CA CYS A 84 -1.58 2.62 -8.78
C CYS A 84 -0.68 3.87 -8.88
N ALA A 85 -0.56 4.63 -7.79
CA ALA A 85 0.31 5.81 -7.73
C ALA A 85 1.80 5.48 -7.82
N ASN A 86 2.23 4.29 -7.36
CA ASN A 86 3.64 3.91 -7.32
C ASN A 86 4.09 2.96 -8.44
N GLU A 87 3.17 2.33 -9.19
CA GLU A 87 3.50 1.36 -10.24
C GLU A 87 3.12 1.83 -11.65
N LEU A 88 1.88 2.33 -11.85
CA LEU A 88 1.38 2.63 -13.20
C LEU A 88 2.05 3.83 -13.90
N VAL A 89 2.89 4.54 -13.18
CA VAL A 89 3.68 5.68 -13.71
C VAL A 89 5.16 5.32 -13.85
N THR A 90 5.51 4.03 -13.87
CA THR A 90 6.90 3.55 -13.79
C THR A 90 7.29 2.65 -14.96
N ASP A 91 8.52 2.14 -14.91
CA ASP A 91 9.09 1.20 -15.87
C ASP A 91 8.64 -0.25 -15.66
N GLU A 92 7.71 -0.50 -14.71
CA GLU A 92 7.26 -1.86 -14.37
C GLU A 92 5.89 -2.20 -14.95
N ALA A 93 4.90 -1.31 -14.80
CA ALA A 93 3.52 -1.63 -15.10
C ALA A 93 2.81 -0.60 -15.98
N ILE A 94 1.98 -1.09 -16.89
CA ILE A 94 1.04 -0.28 -17.67
C ILE A 94 -0.32 -0.96 -17.70
N VAL A 95 -1.39 -0.16 -17.70
CA VAL A 95 -2.77 -0.65 -17.77
C VAL A 95 -3.40 -0.37 -19.13
N THR A 96 -4.27 -1.28 -19.60
CA THR A 96 -5.13 -1.05 -20.77
C THR A 96 -6.55 -1.52 -20.50
N GLY A 97 -7.50 -0.94 -21.21
CA GLY A 97 -8.90 -1.34 -21.19
C GLY A 97 -9.69 -0.93 -19.95
N TRP A 98 -9.04 -0.40 -18.94
CA TRP A 98 -9.68 0.14 -17.75
C TRP A 98 -9.91 1.64 -17.90
N ASN A 99 -11.13 2.07 -17.63
CA ASN A 99 -11.53 3.48 -17.67
C ASN A 99 -11.95 3.98 -16.28
N ASP A 100 -11.48 3.33 -15.21
CA ASP A 100 -11.74 3.81 -13.86
C ASP A 100 -11.29 5.26 -13.74
N PRO A 101 -12.08 6.12 -13.08
CA PRO A 101 -11.73 7.52 -12.92
C PRO A 101 -10.30 7.70 -12.39
N GLY A 102 -9.56 8.61 -12.99
CA GLY A 102 -8.17 8.90 -12.63
C GLY A 102 -7.10 8.05 -13.34
N LEU A 103 -7.36 6.78 -13.71
CA LEU A 103 -6.38 5.91 -14.36
C LEU A 103 -5.87 6.44 -15.71
N PRO A 104 -6.72 6.91 -16.64
CA PRO A 104 -6.24 7.43 -17.93
C PRO A 104 -5.27 8.60 -17.77
N SER A 105 -5.47 9.47 -16.78
CA SER A 105 -4.56 10.60 -16.55
C SER A 105 -3.26 10.19 -15.85
N LEU A 106 -3.23 9.13 -15.06
CA LEU A 106 -1.98 8.54 -14.55
C LEU A 106 -1.15 7.97 -15.70
N THR A 107 -1.73 7.12 -16.54
CA THR A 107 -1.02 6.48 -17.66
C THR A 107 -0.57 7.45 -18.74
N SER A 108 -1.24 8.59 -18.89
CA SER A 108 -0.85 9.67 -19.80
C SER A 108 0.01 10.77 -19.15
N TYR A 109 0.32 10.66 -17.86
CA TYR A 109 1.08 11.63 -17.08
C TYR A 109 0.46 13.05 -17.09
N THR A 110 -0.88 13.11 -17.12
CA THR A 110 -1.66 14.37 -17.17
C THR A 110 -2.52 14.58 -15.92
N TRP A 111 -2.22 13.86 -14.83
CA TRP A 111 -2.95 14.01 -13.57
C TRP A 111 -2.87 15.42 -12.99
N GLY A 112 -3.94 15.84 -12.35
CA GLY A 112 -4.06 17.12 -11.64
C GLY A 112 -4.70 16.91 -10.26
N ALA A 113 -5.01 18.00 -9.57
CA ALA A 113 -5.52 18.01 -8.19
C ALA A 113 -6.94 17.42 -8.00
N ALA A 114 -7.60 17.02 -9.08
CA ALA A 114 -8.88 16.31 -9.06
C ALA A 114 -8.75 14.86 -9.57
N ASN A 115 -7.53 14.28 -9.58
CA ASN A 115 -7.35 12.89 -9.98
C ASN A 115 -7.88 11.96 -8.89
N GLU A 116 -8.84 11.10 -9.19
CA GLU A 116 -9.57 10.26 -8.25
C GLU A 116 -8.66 9.23 -7.57
N ILE A 117 -7.66 8.67 -8.27
CA ILE A 117 -6.73 7.69 -7.69
C ILE A 117 -5.90 8.32 -6.58
N THR A 118 -5.28 9.47 -6.85
CA THR A 118 -4.43 10.15 -5.86
C THR A 118 -5.26 10.79 -4.74
N THR A 119 -6.47 11.27 -5.05
CA THR A 119 -7.43 11.78 -4.07
C THR A 119 -7.92 10.66 -3.16
N GLY A 120 -8.26 9.49 -3.71
CA GLY A 120 -8.65 8.30 -2.94
C GLY A 120 -7.55 7.84 -2.00
N ALA A 121 -6.29 7.78 -2.48
CA ALA A 121 -5.13 7.50 -1.63
C ALA A 121 -5.01 8.50 -0.46
N TYR A 122 -5.09 9.79 -0.77
CA TYR A 122 -4.99 10.87 0.22
C TYR A 122 -6.06 10.77 1.30
N TYR A 123 -7.33 10.60 0.93
CA TYR A 123 -8.43 10.52 1.89
C TYR A 123 -8.38 9.24 2.73
N ARG A 124 -8.01 8.12 2.14
CA ARG A 124 -7.84 6.87 2.89
C ARG A 124 -6.74 6.98 3.94
N LEU A 125 -5.61 7.59 3.61
CA LEU A 125 -4.52 7.82 4.56
C LEU A 125 -4.96 8.70 5.74
N TYR A 126 -5.72 9.77 5.48
CA TYR A 126 -6.26 10.64 6.54
C TYR A 126 -7.38 10.00 7.36
N PHE A 127 -8.22 9.18 6.74
CA PHE A 127 -9.20 8.39 7.47
C PHE A 127 -8.53 7.51 8.53
N ASP A 128 -7.49 6.79 8.14
CA ASP A 128 -6.74 5.92 9.05
C ASP A 128 -5.99 6.70 10.13
N ILE A 129 -5.36 7.84 9.79
CA ILE A 129 -4.75 8.75 10.78
C ILE A 129 -5.79 9.22 11.81
N THR A 130 -7.01 9.52 11.37
CA THR A 130 -8.10 9.95 12.27
C THR A 130 -8.49 8.82 13.22
N LEU A 131 -8.60 7.58 12.75
CA LEU A 131 -8.85 6.42 13.61
C LEU A 131 -7.71 6.20 14.61
N CYS A 132 -6.45 6.32 14.18
CA CYS A 132 -5.29 6.21 15.04
C CYS A 132 -5.31 7.29 16.14
N ASN A 133 -5.55 8.55 15.78
CA ASN A 133 -5.65 9.66 16.73
C ASN A 133 -6.82 9.44 17.71
N TYR A 134 -7.96 8.97 17.23
CA TYR A 134 -9.10 8.63 18.09
C TYR A 134 -8.73 7.54 19.09
N PHE A 135 -8.16 6.41 18.64
CA PHE A 135 -7.71 5.34 19.54
C PHE A 135 -6.74 5.85 20.60
N LEU A 136 -5.72 6.62 20.19
CA LEU A 136 -4.70 7.17 21.10
C LEU A 136 -5.29 8.15 22.13
N SER A 137 -6.36 8.88 21.78
CA SER A 137 -7.04 9.80 22.69
C SER A 137 -7.90 9.10 23.75
N GLN A 138 -8.35 7.86 23.48
CA GLN A 138 -9.24 7.09 24.36
C GLN A 138 -8.49 6.06 25.22
N THR A 139 -7.19 5.87 25.01
CA THR A 139 -6.37 4.84 25.67
C THR A 139 -5.18 5.46 26.39
N THR A 140 -4.57 4.70 27.33
CA THR A 140 -3.41 5.15 28.12
C THR A 140 -2.28 4.12 28.12
N ASP A 141 -1.11 4.47 28.63
CA ASP A 141 0.03 3.56 28.76
C ASP A 141 0.08 2.82 30.12
N GLU A 142 -0.99 2.89 30.91
CA GLU A 142 -1.04 2.31 32.26
C GLU A 142 -1.22 0.78 32.23
N ASP A 143 -2.00 0.26 31.28
CA ASP A 143 -2.16 -1.17 31.04
C ASP A 143 -1.11 -1.69 30.06
N ALA A 144 -0.46 -2.82 30.37
CA ALA A 144 0.63 -3.36 29.56
C ALA A 144 0.17 -3.80 28.15
N THR A 145 -1.05 -4.34 28.03
CA THR A 145 -1.63 -4.74 26.74
C THR A 145 -1.97 -3.51 25.92
N GLU A 146 -2.62 -2.53 26.54
CA GLU A 146 -2.98 -1.27 25.90
C GLU A 146 -1.75 -0.50 25.41
N LYS A 147 -0.68 -0.50 26.21
CA LYS A 147 0.60 0.11 25.83
C LYS A 147 1.18 -0.49 24.55
N VAL A 148 1.11 -1.81 24.36
CA VAL A 148 1.54 -2.48 23.12
C VAL A 148 0.60 -2.08 21.96
N MET A 149 -0.72 -2.13 22.16
CA MET A 149 -1.69 -1.70 21.13
C MET A 149 -1.47 -0.25 20.70
N ARG A 150 -1.20 0.66 21.65
CA ARG A 150 -0.86 2.06 21.36
C ARG A 150 0.41 2.20 20.52
N ALA A 151 1.44 1.39 20.79
CA ALA A 151 2.67 1.39 20.00
C ALA A 151 2.41 0.93 18.55
N GLU A 152 1.57 -0.09 18.37
CA GLU A 152 1.15 -0.54 17.04
C GLU A 152 0.33 0.53 16.32
N VAL A 153 -0.60 1.20 17.01
CA VAL A 153 -1.40 2.30 16.44
C VAL A 153 -0.52 3.51 16.08
N ARG A 154 0.50 3.84 16.91
CA ARG A 154 1.50 4.86 16.56
C ARG A 154 2.27 4.48 15.29
N PHE A 155 2.63 3.21 15.14
CA PHE A 155 3.25 2.72 13.91
C PHE A 155 2.32 2.89 12.71
N MET A 156 1.05 2.49 12.81
CA MET A 156 0.07 2.65 11.73
C MET A 156 -0.11 4.11 11.33
N ARG A 157 -0.21 5.02 12.31
CA ARG A 157 -0.24 6.46 12.06
C ARG A 157 1.01 6.96 11.34
N ALA A 158 2.19 6.53 11.79
CA ALA A 158 3.46 6.88 11.17
C ALA A 158 3.57 6.32 9.74
N LEU A 159 3.10 5.11 9.48
CA LEU A 159 3.04 4.51 8.14
C LEU A 159 2.18 5.35 7.18
N ASN A 160 1.01 5.79 7.62
CA ASN A 160 0.13 6.63 6.80
C ASN A 160 0.76 8.01 6.52
N TYR A 161 1.37 8.66 7.53
CA TYR A 161 2.11 9.90 7.33
C TYR A 161 3.35 9.73 6.45
N PHE A 162 4.02 8.57 6.50
CA PHE A 162 5.11 8.26 5.57
C PHE A 162 4.63 8.25 4.11
N TYR A 163 3.50 7.60 3.81
CA TYR A 163 2.92 7.62 2.46
C TYR A 163 2.48 9.02 2.04
N LEU A 164 1.88 9.80 2.93
CA LEU A 164 1.56 11.21 2.67
C LEU A 164 2.81 12.02 2.35
N MET A 165 3.89 11.86 3.13
CA MET A 165 5.17 12.52 2.91
C MET A 165 5.80 12.13 1.57
N ASP A 166 5.76 10.86 1.20
CA ASP A 166 6.34 10.38 -0.07
C ASP A 166 5.56 10.85 -1.29
N LEU A 167 4.22 10.71 -1.25
CA LEU A 167 3.35 10.99 -2.39
C LEU A 167 3.07 12.49 -2.57
N PHE A 168 2.83 13.23 -1.47
CA PHE A 168 2.32 14.61 -1.50
C PHE A 168 3.28 15.66 -0.93
N GLY A 169 4.32 15.26 -0.23
CA GLY A 169 5.35 16.18 0.29
C GLY A 169 4.89 16.96 1.52
N ASN A 170 4.50 18.24 1.34
CA ASN A 170 3.95 19.06 2.42
C ASN A 170 2.46 18.75 2.58
N VAL A 171 2.01 18.41 3.78
CA VAL A 171 0.65 17.90 4.02
C VAL A 171 0.07 18.46 5.31
N PRO A 172 -1.28 18.51 5.48
CA PRO A 172 -1.90 18.83 6.76
C PRO A 172 -1.43 17.87 7.85
N PHE A 173 -1.14 18.42 9.04
CA PHE A 173 -0.62 17.60 10.14
C PHE A 173 -1.49 17.75 11.39
N CYS A 174 -1.92 16.61 11.95
CA CYS A 174 -2.74 16.55 13.14
C CYS A 174 -2.45 15.29 13.95
N GLU A 175 -2.26 15.44 15.27
CA GLU A 175 -2.06 14.33 16.22
C GLU A 175 -3.27 14.11 17.13
N THR A 176 -4.31 14.94 16.99
CA THR A 176 -5.50 14.93 17.82
C THR A 176 -6.77 14.88 16.97
N VAL A 177 -7.90 14.53 17.58
CA VAL A 177 -9.22 14.61 16.95
C VAL A 177 -9.91 15.86 17.48
N GLU A 178 -9.80 16.96 16.74
CA GLU A 178 -10.44 18.23 17.07
C GLU A 178 -11.40 18.64 15.94
N THR A 179 -12.64 18.94 16.31
CA THR A 179 -13.65 19.40 15.34
C THR A 179 -13.55 20.92 15.15
N GLY A 180 -13.70 21.38 13.90
CA GLY A 180 -13.72 22.80 13.56
C GLY A 180 -12.35 23.49 13.52
N VAL A 181 -11.26 22.74 13.60
CA VAL A 181 -9.88 23.22 13.44
C VAL A 181 -9.34 22.81 12.08
N TYR A 182 -8.80 23.78 11.33
CA TYR A 182 -8.07 23.49 10.10
C TYR A 182 -6.61 23.20 10.41
N PRO A 183 -6.10 21.96 10.19
CA PRO A 183 -4.72 21.62 10.47
C PRO A 183 -3.74 22.50 9.68
N GLN A 184 -2.61 22.82 10.30
CA GLN A 184 -1.51 23.50 9.61
C GLN A 184 -0.81 22.54 8.67
N GLN A 185 -0.29 23.05 7.56
CA GLN A 185 0.56 22.28 6.67
C GLN A 185 1.96 22.14 7.26
N ILE A 186 2.40 20.89 7.46
CA ILE A 186 3.79 20.59 7.87
C ILE A 186 4.69 20.50 6.63
N LYS A 187 5.93 20.99 6.74
CA LYS A 187 6.91 20.82 5.67
C LYS A 187 7.44 19.38 5.65
N ARG A 188 7.76 18.88 4.45
CA ARG A 188 8.22 17.50 4.23
C ARG A 188 9.40 17.10 5.14
N ALA A 189 10.39 18.00 5.29
CA ALA A 189 11.56 17.74 6.14
C ALA A 189 11.21 17.73 7.64
N ASP A 190 10.26 18.56 8.07
CA ASP A 190 9.78 18.59 9.46
C ASP A 190 8.94 17.35 9.78
N LEU A 191 8.12 16.89 8.81
CA LEU A 191 7.38 15.63 8.93
C LEU A 191 8.33 14.44 9.01
N PHE A 192 9.41 14.44 8.24
CA PHE A 192 10.46 13.41 8.36
C PHE A 192 11.05 13.37 9.78
N ALA A 193 11.38 14.53 10.36
CA ALA A 193 11.93 14.61 11.72
C ALA A 193 10.91 14.13 12.79
N TRP A 194 9.63 14.47 12.62
CA TRP A 194 8.57 13.97 13.48
C TRP A 194 8.42 12.44 13.37
N LEU A 195 8.39 11.89 12.16
CA LEU A 195 8.32 10.45 11.92
C LEU A 195 9.51 9.71 12.54
N GLU A 196 10.71 10.26 12.42
CA GLU A 196 11.92 9.71 13.04
C GLU A 196 11.75 9.60 14.56
N THR A 197 11.30 10.67 15.20
CA THR A 197 11.05 10.71 16.66
C THR A 197 9.93 9.76 17.06
N GLU A 198 8.79 9.79 16.34
CA GLU A 198 7.63 8.94 16.65
C GLU A 198 7.98 7.45 16.58
N LEU A 199 8.71 7.04 15.56
CA LEU A 199 9.10 5.64 15.39
C LEU A 199 10.17 5.19 16.40
N LYS A 200 11.21 6.01 16.66
CA LYS A 200 12.34 5.62 17.50
C LYS A 200 12.04 5.71 18.98
N ASP A 201 11.39 6.80 19.41
CA ASP A 201 11.30 7.14 20.82
C ASP A 201 9.94 6.71 21.41
N ASN A 202 8.87 6.75 20.60
CA ASN A 202 7.51 6.50 21.08
C ASN A 202 6.96 5.13 20.66
N THR A 203 7.43 4.55 19.56
CA THR A 203 6.89 3.32 18.97
C THR A 203 7.78 2.11 19.23
N GLU A 204 9.00 2.07 18.67
CA GLU A 204 9.93 0.93 18.76
C GLU A 204 10.09 0.37 20.18
N PRO A 205 10.31 1.18 21.25
CA PRO A 205 10.57 0.65 22.59
C PRO A 205 9.41 -0.15 23.19
N ASN A 206 8.18 0.09 22.72
CA ASN A 206 6.95 -0.48 23.26
C ASN A 206 6.35 -1.59 22.37
N LEU A 207 6.91 -1.84 21.19
CA LEU A 207 6.50 -2.96 20.33
C LEU A 207 7.05 -4.30 20.84
N MET A 208 6.36 -5.37 20.46
CA MET A 208 6.83 -6.74 20.70
C MET A 208 8.11 -7.01 19.89
N GLU A 209 8.94 -7.93 20.41
CA GLU A 209 10.14 -8.38 19.68
C GLU A 209 9.75 -9.03 18.33
N PRO A 210 10.68 -9.06 17.34
CA PRO A 210 10.42 -9.65 16.04
C PRO A 210 9.86 -11.07 16.14
N LYS A 211 8.70 -11.31 15.49
CA LYS A 211 7.89 -12.55 15.52
C LYS A 211 7.30 -12.92 16.89
N ALA A 212 7.36 -12.06 17.90
CA ALA A 212 6.72 -12.33 19.18
C ALA A 212 5.25 -11.88 19.25
N ASN A 213 4.79 -11.10 18.27
CA ASN A 213 3.39 -10.72 18.12
C ASN A 213 2.62 -11.77 17.30
N THR A 214 1.29 -11.67 17.31
CA THR A 214 0.43 -12.46 16.43
C THR A 214 0.74 -12.13 14.96
N TYR A 215 0.74 -13.13 14.08
CA TYR A 215 0.89 -12.91 12.64
C TYR A 215 -0.15 -11.89 12.15
N GLY A 216 0.28 -10.99 11.28
CA GLY A 216 -0.54 -9.86 10.81
C GLY A 216 -0.46 -8.60 11.68
N ARG A 217 0.18 -8.65 12.86
CA ARG A 217 0.35 -7.50 13.74
C ARG A 217 1.79 -6.98 13.73
N VAL A 218 1.92 -5.67 13.90
CA VAL A 218 3.20 -4.95 13.92
C VAL A 218 4.10 -5.41 15.06
N ASP A 219 5.39 -5.56 14.78
CA ASP A 219 6.44 -5.79 15.73
C ASP A 219 7.64 -4.84 15.49
N LYS A 220 8.72 -4.97 16.25
CA LYS A 220 9.91 -4.11 16.12
C LYS A 220 10.54 -4.17 14.71
N ALA A 221 10.48 -5.31 14.03
CA ALA A 221 11.06 -5.42 12.69
C ALA A 221 10.33 -4.53 11.67
N ALA A 222 9.01 -4.37 11.81
CA ALA A 222 8.25 -3.44 10.98
C ALA A 222 8.70 -1.98 11.19
N ALA A 223 8.90 -1.57 12.45
CA ALA A 223 9.40 -0.23 12.76
C ALA A 223 10.83 -0.02 12.23
N TRP A 224 11.71 -1.00 12.38
CA TRP A 224 13.07 -0.93 11.83
C TRP A 224 13.08 -0.85 10.31
N LEU A 225 12.22 -1.61 9.64
CA LEU A 225 12.14 -1.62 8.18
C LEU A 225 11.60 -0.29 7.65
N LEU A 226 10.58 0.30 8.31
CA LEU A 226 10.06 1.62 7.94
C LEU A 226 11.12 2.72 8.15
N LEU A 227 11.86 2.69 9.26
CA LEU A 227 12.99 3.59 9.51
C LEU A 227 14.10 3.43 8.46
N ALA A 228 14.46 2.19 8.11
CA ALA A 228 15.44 1.90 7.06
C ALA A 228 15.01 2.49 5.71
N ARG A 229 13.74 2.31 5.32
CA ARG A 229 13.13 2.88 4.11
C ARG A 229 13.17 4.41 4.14
N MET A 230 12.78 5.02 5.26
CA MET A 230 12.82 6.48 5.44
C MET A 230 14.25 7.03 5.28
N TYR A 231 15.22 6.43 5.96
CA TYR A 231 16.61 6.88 5.92
C TYR A 231 17.26 6.69 4.54
N LEU A 232 16.92 5.61 3.82
CA LEU A 232 17.40 5.40 2.46
C LEU A 232 16.93 6.51 1.51
N ASN A 233 15.73 7.03 1.73
CA ASN A 233 15.13 8.11 0.95
C ASN A 233 15.32 9.52 1.57
N ALA A 234 16.07 9.66 2.67
CA ALA A 234 16.18 10.91 3.42
C ALA A 234 16.69 12.10 2.56
N GLU A 235 17.61 11.85 1.63
CA GLU A 235 18.12 12.87 0.72
C GLU A 235 17.00 13.44 -0.17
N VAL A 236 16.05 12.62 -0.61
CA VAL A 236 14.88 13.05 -1.39
C VAL A 236 13.92 13.89 -0.53
N TYR A 237 13.75 13.53 0.75
CA TYR A 237 12.76 14.17 1.62
C TYR A 237 13.29 15.45 2.28
N THR A 238 14.59 15.50 2.59
CA THR A 238 15.19 16.55 3.43
C THR A 238 16.36 17.28 2.75
N GLY A 239 16.84 16.80 1.62
CA GLY A 239 18.08 17.26 1.01
C GLY A 239 19.36 16.74 1.69
N THR A 240 19.24 15.90 2.73
CA THR A 240 20.38 15.37 3.49
C THR A 240 20.36 13.86 3.53
N ALA A 241 21.42 13.22 3.05
CA ALA A 241 21.55 11.76 3.07
C ALA A 241 21.71 11.20 4.49
N LYS A 242 21.07 10.06 4.76
CA LYS A 242 21.16 9.30 6.02
C LYS A 242 21.47 7.81 5.76
N TRP A 243 22.37 7.53 4.82
CA TRP A 243 22.64 6.15 4.40
C TRP A 243 23.23 5.27 5.52
N SER A 244 23.99 5.86 6.47
CA SER A 244 24.51 5.13 7.64
C SER A 244 23.37 4.63 8.54
N ASP A 245 22.36 5.47 8.76
CA ASP A 245 21.19 5.11 9.54
C ASP A 245 20.37 4.05 8.80
N ALA A 246 20.19 4.18 7.47
CA ALA A 246 19.53 3.19 6.63
C ALA A 246 20.19 1.81 6.75
N ALA A 247 21.52 1.72 6.62
CA ALA A 247 22.26 0.47 6.77
C ALA A 247 22.13 -0.10 8.19
N THR A 248 22.15 0.74 9.22
CA THR A 248 22.02 0.32 10.62
C THR A 248 20.65 -0.33 10.88
N TYR A 249 19.57 0.30 10.46
CA TYR A 249 18.23 -0.24 10.68
C TYR A 249 17.91 -1.43 9.77
N ALA A 250 18.39 -1.46 8.54
CA ALA A 250 18.32 -2.62 7.67
C ALA A 250 19.04 -3.83 8.31
N LYS A 251 20.23 -3.62 8.89
CA LYS A 251 20.99 -4.68 9.56
C LYS A 251 20.25 -5.25 10.77
N LYS A 252 19.52 -4.42 11.54
CA LYS A 252 18.66 -4.92 12.64
C LYS A 252 17.64 -5.94 12.12
N VAL A 253 16.98 -5.67 10.99
CA VAL A 253 16.04 -6.61 10.37
C VAL A 253 16.75 -7.89 9.90
N MET A 254 17.86 -7.77 9.17
CA MET A 254 18.64 -8.90 8.65
C MET A 254 19.16 -9.84 9.75
N THR A 255 19.40 -9.31 10.97
CA THR A 255 19.91 -10.09 12.10
C THR A 255 18.83 -10.46 13.12
N SER A 256 17.56 -10.20 12.82
CA SER A 256 16.41 -10.55 13.65
C SER A 256 16.00 -12.01 13.46
N SER A 257 14.82 -12.38 13.99
CA SER A 257 14.21 -13.69 13.76
C SER A 257 13.56 -13.83 12.36
N TYR A 258 13.51 -12.77 11.57
CA TYR A 258 13.11 -12.83 10.16
C TYR A 258 14.27 -13.26 9.28
N SER A 259 13.96 -13.93 8.17
CA SER A 259 14.93 -14.38 7.17
C SER A 259 14.27 -14.46 5.80
N LEU A 260 15.04 -14.59 4.73
CA LEU A 260 14.48 -14.79 3.40
C LEU A 260 13.68 -16.11 3.33
N CYS A 261 12.52 -16.07 2.69
CA CYS A 261 11.76 -17.28 2.36
C CYS A 261 12.54 -18.10 1.34
N PRO A 262 12.82 -19.39 1.58
CA PRO A 262 13.65 -20.20 0.68
C PRO A 262 13.11 -20.29 -0.75
N GLU A 263 11.79 -20.30 -0.89
CA GLU A 263 11.11 -20.40 -2.17
C GLU A 263 10.37 -19.10 -2.47
N TYR A 264 10.86 -18.31 -3.43
CA TYR A 264 10.30 -16.97 -3.74
C TYR A 264 8.81 -17.00 -4.04
N ARG A 265 8.33 -18.01 -4.80
CA ARG A 265 6.92 -18.13 -5.18
C ARG A 265 5.99 -18.30 -3.98
N HIS A 266 6.46 -18.92 -2.89
CA HIS A 266 5.64 -19.16 -1.70
C HIS A 266 5.13 -17.86 -1.04
N LEU A 267 5.82 -16.75 -1.24
CA LEU A 267 5.42 -15.42 -0.75
C LEU A 267 4.08 -14.94 -1.32
N PHE A 268 3.64 -15.46 -2.45
CA PHE A 268 2.53 -14.95 -3.25
C PHE A 268 1.46 -16.02 -3.53
N MET A 269 1.33 -17.03 -2.67
CA MET A 269 0.34 -18.10 -2.73
C MET A 269 -0.76 -17.90 -1.71
N ALA A 270 -1.90 -18.58 -1.89
CA ALA A 270 -3.10 -18.42 -1.07
C ALA A 270 -2.93 -18.83 0.41
N ASP A 271 -1.89 -19.58 0.73
CA ASP A 271 -1.57 -20.05 2.09
C ASP A 271 -0.23 -19.49 2.58
N ASN A 272 0.10 -18.26 2.14
CA ASN A 272 1.35 -17.59 2.50
C ASN A 272 1.42 -17.09 3.96
N GLY A 273 0.33 -17.17 4.72
CA GLY A 273 0.33 -17.09 6.18
C GLY A 273 0.88 -18.33 6.88
N GLY A 274 1.23 -19.39 6.12
CA GLY A 274 1.89 -20.58 6.63
C GLY A 274 1.04 -21.35 7.66
N ALA A 275 1.56 -21.51 8.88
CA ALA A 275 0.83 -22.18 9.96
C ALA A 275 -0.45 -21.44 10.36
N PHE A 276 -0.53 -20.11 10.18
CA PHE A 276 -1.73 -19.32 10.41
C PHE A 276 -2.85 -19.72 9.44
N ASP A 277 -2.52 -19.99 8.18
CA ASP A 277 -3.45 -20.50 7.16
C ASP A 277 -3.59 -22.02 7.14
N GLY A 278 -3.05 -22.69 8.16
CA GLY A 278 -3.13 -24.14 8.32
C GLY A 278 -2.11 -24.93 7.49
N ASN A 279 -1.14 -24.29 6.83
CA ASN A 279 -0.07 -24.96 6.07
C ASN A 279 1.33 -24.55 6.53
N ALA A 280 1.86 -25.20 7.56
CA ALA A 280 3.19 -24.92 8.10
C ALA A 280 4.35 -25.21 7.10
N ASN A 281 4.09 -25.82 5.94
CA ASN A 281 5.11 -26.05 4.92
C ASN A 281 5.35 -24.79 4.06
N ASN A 282 4.40 -23.84 4.03
CA ASN A 282 4.67 -22.55 3.43
C ASN A 282 5.47 -21.68 4.43
N LEU A 283 6.69 -21.35 4.04
CA LEU A 283 7.65 -20.64 4.90
C LEU A 283 7.66 -19.12 4.65
N ALA A 284 6.69 -18.57 3.91
CA ALA A 284 6.57 -17.14 3.65
C ALA A 284 6.57 -16.28 4.94
N PRO A 285 5.97 -16.70 6.08
CA PRO A 285 6.04 -15.94 7.34
C PRO A 285 7.46 -15.78 7.92
N ASN A 286 8.46 -16.50 7.36
CA ASN A 286 9.85 -16.21 7.71
C ASN A 286 10.31 -14.87 7.17
N GLU A 287 9.76 -14.43 6.05
CA GLU A 287 10.13 -13.18 5.38
C GLU A 287 9.09 -12.07 5.55
N VAL A 288 7.80 -12.40 5.59
CA VAL A 288 6.71 -11.42 5.68
C VAL A 288 6.66 -10.84 7.08
N ILE A 289 6.93 -9.54 7.20
CA ILE A 289 6.96 -8.78 8.46
C ILE A 289 5.59 -8.18 8.78
N LEU A 290 4.95 -7.55 7.78
CA LEU A 290 3.60 -7.02 7.89
C LEU A 290 2.82 -7.41 6.65
N PRO A 291 1.94 -8.42 6.72
CA PRO A 291 1.00 -8.74 5.67
C PRO A 291 -0.23 -7.82 5.73
N ILE A 292 -0.94 -7.67 4.62
CA ILE A 292 -2.34 -7.27 4.61
C ILE A 292 -3.14 -8.56 4.51
N LEU A 293 -3.77 -8.95 5.62
CA LEU A 293 -4.45 -10.24 5.75
C LEU A 293 -5.66 -10.35 4.83
N GLN A 294 -5.80 -11.52 4.19
CA GLN A 294 -6.90 -11.86 3.30
C GLN A 294 -7.37 -13.30 3.56
N ASP A 295 -8.69 -13.54 3.53
CA ASP A 295 -9.27 -14.87 3.72
C ASP A 295 -10.39 -15.22 2.72
N GLY A 296 -10.61 -14.32 1.76
CA GLY A 296 -11.64 -14.48 0.73
C GLY A 296 -13.08 -14.44 1.24
N LYS A 297 -13.31 -14.33 2.55
CA LYS A 297 -14.63 -14.34 3.19
C LYS A 297 -14.93 -13.06 3.95
N ASP A 298 -14.21 -12.85 5.06
CA ASP A 298 -14.42 -11.71 5.96
C ASP A 298 -13.65 -10.48 5.49
N THR A 299 -12.56 -10.65 4.72
CA THR A 299 -11.70 -9.60 4.20
C THR A 299 -11.91 -9.34 2.70
N ARG A 300 -13.13 -9.53 2.19
CA ARG A 300 -13.46 -9.29 0.77
C ARG A 300 -13.28 -7.82 0.39
N SER A 301 -12.43 -7.58 -0.61
CA SER A 301 -12.13 -6.23 -1.11
C SER A 301 -11.75 -6.26 -2.60
N TRP A 302 -12.17 -5.23 -3.34
CA TRP A 302 -11.74 -5.00 -4.73
C TRP A 302 -10.34 -4.37 -4.82
N GLY A 303 -9.71 -4.06 -3.70
CA GLY A 303 -8.54 -3.20 -3.64
C GLY A 303 -7.25 -3.82 -3.09
N VAL A 304 -7.17 -5.14 -2.89
CA VAL A 304 -6.00 -5.82 -2.32
C VAL A 304 -5.57 -7.01 -3.19
N SER A 305 -5.52 -8.23 -2.68
CA SER A 305 -5.10 -9.41 -3.44
C SER A 305 -5.99 -9.70 -4.64
N HIS A 306 -7.30 -9.41 -4.54
CA HIS A 306 -8.20 -9.50 -5.69
C HIS A 306 -7.77 -8.56 -6.84
N PHE A 307 -7.41 -7.29 -6.51
CA PHE A 307 -6.88 -6.34 -7.49
C PHE A 307 -5.61 -6.87 -8.18
N LEU A 308 -4.69 -7.44 -7.41
CA LEU A 308 -3.44 -7.98 -7.94
C LEU A 308 -3.69 -9.20 -8.83
N ILE A 309 -4.50 -10.15 -8.38
CA ILE A 309 -4.72 -11.43 -9.07
C ILE A 309 -5.66 -11.25 -10.26
N ALA A 310 -6.89 -10.80 -10.05
CA ALA A 310 -7.84 -10.58 -11.13
C ALA A 310 -7.34 -9.53 -12.15
N GLY A 311 -6.66 -8.47 -11.64
CA GLY A 311 -6.12 -7.39 -12.45
C GLY A 311 -5.09 -7.85 -13.46
N THR A 312 -4.24 -8.80 -13.12
CA THR A 312 -3.11 -9.22 -13.95
C THR A 312 -3.36 -10.51 -14.75
N HIS A 313 -4.54 -11.13 -14.62
CA HIS A 313 -4.82 -12.44 -15.21
C HIS A 313 -5.92 -12.43 -16.27
N GLN A 314 -5.86 -13.46 -17.11
CA GLN A 314 -6.83 -13.82 -18.15
C GLN A 314 -6.96 -15.36 -18.22
N ALA A 315 -8.11 -15.86 -18.69
CA ALA A 315 -8.45 -17.28 -18.71
C ALA A 315 -7.50 -18.20 -19.53
N ASP A 316 -6.70 -17.63 -20.45
CA ASP A 316 -5.69 -18.39 -21.21
C ASP A 316 -4.37 -18.62 -20.45
N MET A 317 -4.25 -18.03 -19.26
CA MET A 317 -3.08 -18.20 -18.38
C MET A 317 -3.17 -19.52 -17.61
N THR A 318 -2.07 -19.96 -17.02
CA THR A 318 -2.06 -21.06 -16.06
C THR A 318 -3.08 -20.76 -14.95
N TYR A 319 -3.80 -21.78 -14.49
CA TYR A 319 -4.80 -21.59 -13.44
C TYR A 319 -4.20 -20.89 -12.22
N TYR A 320 -4.77 -19.77 -11.86
CA TYR A 320 -4.28 -18.87 -10.81
C TYR A 320 -5.17 -18.82 -9.54
N GLY A 321 -6.17 -19.71 -9.47
CA GLY A 321 -6.99 -19.90 -8.26
C GLY A 321 -8.15 -18.91 -8.10
N SER A 322 -8.50 -18.11 -9.12
CA SER A 322 -9.66 -17.21 -9.11
C SER A 322 -10.46 -17.36 -10.39
N ALA A 323 -11.78 -17.15 -10.29
CA ALA A 323 -12.67 -17.09 -11.45
C ALA A 323 -12.70 -15.70 -12.09
N ALA A 324 -12.26 -14.66 -11.37
CA ALA A 324 -12.23 -13.29 -11.86
C ALA A 324 -11.03 -13.03 -12.79
N GLU A 325 -11.27 -12.31 -13.89
CA GLU A 325 -10.25 -11.88 -14.84
C GLU A 325 -10.54 -10.46 -15.32
N TRP A 326 -9.69 -9.49 -14.90
CA TRP A 326 -9.89 -8.08 -15.23
C TRP A 326 -9.06 -7.60 -16.41
N LYS A 327 -7.94 -8.26 -16.73
CA LYS A 327 -7.12 -7.99 -17.93
C LYS A 327 -6.60 -6.55 -17.97
N GLY A 328 -6.02 -6.06 -16.88
CA GLY A 328 -5.61 -4.66 -16.71
C GLY A 328 -4.10 -4.45 -16.75
N PRO A 329 -3.39 -4.43 -15.61
CA PRO A 329 -1.94 -4.21 -15.54
C PRO A 329 -1.14 -5.32 -16.22
N ARG A 330 -0.13 -4.90 -16.99
CA ARG A 330 0.85 -5.77 -17.66
C ARG A 330 2.25 -5.22 -17.47
N CYS A 331 3.25 -6.08 -17.65
CA CYS A 331 4.64 -5.71 -17.53
C CYS A 331 5.07 -4.83 -18.71
N CYS A 332 5.74 -3.73 -18.43
CA CYS A 332 6.47 -2.95 -19.43
C CYS A 332 7.64 -3.76 -19.98
N GLU A 333 8.05 -3.53 -21.23
CA GLU A 333 9.22 -4.16 -21.84
C GLU A 333 10.49 -3.89 -21.03
N SER A 334 10.62 -2.71 -20.43
CA SER A 334 11.71 -2.32 -19.54
C SER A 334 11.83 -3.18 -18.28
N LEU A 335 10.73 -3.69 -17.73
CA LEU A 335 10.78 -4.67 -16.63
C LEU A 335 11.28 -6.02 -17.14
N VAL A 336 10.75 -6.51 -18.26
CA VAL A 336 11.20 -7.77 -18.88
C VAL A 336 12.68 -7.72 -19.20
N ALA A 337 13.19 -6.58 -19.64
CA ALA A 337 14.62 -6.37 -19.92
C ALA A 337 15.55 -6.56 -18.70
N LYS A 338 15.03 -6.46 -17.47
CA LYS A 338 15.82 -6.74 -16.26
C LYS A 338 16.21 -8.22 -16.15
N PHE A 339 15.38 -9.12 -16.69
CA PHE A 339 15.60 -10.56 -16.71
C PHE A 339 16.18 -11.05 -18.05
N PHE A 340 15.77 -10.43 -19.14
CA PHE A 340 16.21 -10.72 -20.50
C PHE A 340 16.77 -9.44 -21.13
N PRO A 341 18.09 -9.14 -20.96
CA PRO A 341 18.68 -7.89 -21.47
C PRO A 341 18.48 -7.65 -22.98
N ASN A 342 18.43 -8.75 -23.76
CA ASN A 342 17.92 -8.71 -25.13
C ASN A 342 16.48 -9.24 -25.12
N THR A 343 15.50 -8.37 -25.06
CA THR A 343 14.09 -8.71 -24.95
C THR A 343 13.57 -9.56 -26.13
N ALA A 344 14.22 -9.50 -27.29
CA ALA A 344 13.90 -10.37 -28.42
C ALA A 344 14.18 -11.87 -28.13
N ASN A 345 14.98 -12.18 -27.11
CA ASN A 345 15.26 -13.53 -26.65
C ASN A 345 14.33 -13.99 -25.52
N ALA A 346 13.46 -13.13 -25.01
CA ALA A 346 12.49 -13.52 -23.99
C ALA A 346 11.49 -14.53 -24.59
N PRO A 347 11.35 -15.74 -24.01
CA PRO A 347 10.52 -16.78 -24.61
C PRO A 347 9.03 -16.47 -24.42
N LEU A 348 8.19 -16.92 -25.35
CA LEU A 348 6.74 -16.78 -25.27
C LEU A 348 6.12 -18.03 -24.62
N VAL A 349 6.34 -18.20 -23.34
CA VAL A 349 6.01 -19.40 -22.55
C VAL A 349 5.21 -19.08 -21.30
N ASN A 350 4.81 -20.09 -20.52
CA ASN A 350 4.20 -19.90 -19.20
C ASN A 350 5.24 -19.45 -18.16
N GLU A 351 4.78 -19.10 -16.96
CA GLU A 351 5.62 -18.55 -15.88
C GLU A 351 6.70 -19.51 -15.37
N MET A 352 6.43 -20.82 -15.34
CA MET A 352 7.40 -21.81 -14.87
C MET A 352 8.54 -22.02 -15.87
N GLU A 353 8.20 -22.07 -17.16
CA GLU A 353 9.19 -22.12 -18.23
C GLU A 353 9.96 -20.79 -18.35
N MET A 354 9.31 -19.67 -17.98
CA MET A 354 9.92 -18.34 -17.98
C MET A 354 10.98 -18.20 -16.90
N THR A 355 10.72 -18.64 -15.66
CA THR A 355 11.70 -18.63 -14.57
C THR A 355 12.91 -19.50 -14.93
N ALA A 356 12.68 -20.69 -15.51
CA ALA A 356 13.75 -21.56 -15.97
C ALA A 356 14.61 -20.92 -17.08
N ALA A 357 13.96 -20.22 -18.03
CA ALA A 357 14.66 -19.54 -19.13
C ALA A 357 15.46 -18.32 -18.67
N ALA A 358 14.95 -17.60 -17.65
CA ALA A 358 15.65 -16.48 -17.02
C ALA A 358 16.79 -16.92 -16.10
N ASN A 359 16.80 -18.19 -15.66
CA ASN A 359 17.63 -18.66 -14.55
C ASN A 359 17.49 -17.74 -13.32
N ASP A 360 16.24 -17.39 -13.00
CA ASP A 360 15.87 -16.51 -11.88
C ASP A 360 14.41 -16.78 -11.52
N ASP A 361 14.14 -17.33 -10.34
CA ASP A 361 12.81 -17.72 -9.88
C ASP A 361 11.85 -16.54 -9.69
N ARG A 362 12.37 -15.32 -9.73
CA ARG A 362 11.57 -14.09 -9.66
C ARG A 362 10.96 -13.70 -11.01
N ALA A 363 11.38 -14.32 -12.13
CA ALA A 363 10.85 -14.02 -13.46
C ALA A 363 9.43 -14.60 -13.68
N LEU A 364 8.50 -14.27 -12.78
CA LEU A 364 7.13 -14.78 -12.77
C LEU A 364 6.25 -13.99 -13.78
N PHE A 365 6.60 -14.16 -15.08
CA PHE A 365 5.87 -13.59 -16.21
C PHE A 365 5.17 -14.68 -17.01
N PHE A 366 4.00 -14.37 -17.54
CA PHE A 366 3.31 -15.19 -18.52
C PHE A 366 3.41 -14.53 -19.91
N GLY A 367 4.16 -15.18 -20.81
CA GLY A 367 4.46 -14.69 -22.16
C GLY A 367 3.72 -15.44 -23.28
N LYS A 368 3.07 -16.59 -23.00
CA LYS A 368 2.37 -17.39 -24.00
C LYS A 368 1.23 -16.60 -24.62
N ASN A 369 1.19 -16.54 -25.96
CA ASN A 369 0.22 -15.72 -26.72
C ASN A 369 0.27 -14.21 -26.39
N ARG A 370 1.43 -13.71 -25.95
CA ARG A 370 1.71 -12.30 -25.64
C ARG A 370 2.82 -11.76 -26.53
N THR A 371 2.98 -10.46 -26.57
CA THR A 371 4.18 -9.80 -27.09
C THR A 371 5.02 -9.29 -25.92
N VAL A 372 6.34 -9.17 -26.08
CA VAL A 372 7.19 -8.55 -25.06
C VAL A 372 6.89 -7.06 -24.98
N SER A 373 6.81 -6.40 -26.14
CA SER A 373 6.45 -4.99 -26.24
C SER A 373 4.98 -4.77 -25.93
N THR A 374 4.68 -3.72 -25.18
CA THR A 374 3.32 -3.24 -24.91
C THR A 374 2.65 -2.59 -26.12
N GLY A 375 3.37 -2.49 -27.24
CA GLY A 375 2.83 -2.07 -28.55
C GLY A 375 2.12 -0.73 -28.48
N LYS A 376 0.85 -0.69 -28.91
CA LYS A 376 -0.02 0.50 -28.83
C LYS A 376 -0.87 0.54 -27.55
N ASN A 377 -0.65 -0.39 -26.66
CA ASN A 377 -1.40 -0.53 -25.40
C ASN A 377 -2.92 -0.63 -25.60
N LYS A 378 -3.36 -1.46 -26.55
CA LYS A 378 -4.78 -1.56 -26.92
C LYS A 378 -5.49 -2.79 -26.38
N ASN A 379 -4.74 -3.84 -26.08
CA ASN A 379 -5.30 -5.10 -25.57
C ASN A 379 -4.35 -5.78 -24.59
N PHE A 380 -4.88 -6.71 -23.82
CA PHE A 380 -4.14 -7.38 -22.74
C PHE A 380 -3.01 -8.29 -23.25
N ALA A 381 -3.01 -8.70 -24.52
CA ALA A 381 -1.94 -9.50 -25.10
C ALA A 381 -0.71 -8.68 -25.53
N GLU A 382 -0.77 -7.36 -25.49
CA GLU A 382 0.36 -6.46 -25.73
C GLU A 382 1.12 -6.21 -24.42
N GLY A 383 2.25 -6.87 -24.21
CA GLY A 383 3.05 -6.97 -22.99
C GLY A 383 2.86 -8.30 -22.28
N PHE A 384 3.87 -8.76 -21.54
CA PHE A 384 3.76 -9.95 -20.69
C PHE A 384 2.80 -9.69 -19.53
N SER A 385 2.03 -10.73 -19.13
CA SER A 385 1.22 -10.65 -17.91
C SER A 385 2.08 -10.94 -16.69
N CYS A 386 1.83 -10.26 -15.57
CA CYS A 386 2.40 -10.61 -14.28
C CYS A 386 1.70 -11.86 -13.75
N ALA A 387 2.44 -12.92 -13.48
CA ALA A 387 1.96 -14.18 -12.91
C ALA A 387 2.50 -14.43 -11.49
N LYS A 388 2.91 -13.36 -10.82
CA LYS A 388 3.53 -13.40 -9.49
C LYS A 388 2.54 -13.78 -8.40
N PHE A 389 1.32 -13.23 -8.44
CA PHE A 389 0.30 -13.37 -7.40
C PHE A 389 -0.72 -14.43 -7.79
N THR A 390 -1.02 -15.37 -6.88
CA THR A 390 -1.99 -16.45 -7.16
C THR A 390 -2.85 -16.76 -5.94
N ASN A 391 -4.09 -17.20 -6.19
CA ASN A 391 -4.97 -17.76 -5.17
C ASN A 391 -4.90 -19.29 -5.14
N VAL A 392 -3.72 -19.84 -5.39
CA VAL A 392 -3.45 -21.28 -5.35
C VAL A 392 -2.70 -21.61 -4.07
N ARG A 393 -3.16 -22.61 -3.34
CA ARG A 393 -2.49 -23.09 -2.12
C ARG A 393 -1.33 -24.02 -2.46
N LEU A 394 -0.25 -23.94 -1.70
CA LEU A 394 0.91 -24.82 -1.82
C LEU A 394 0.56 -26.28 -1.50
N ASP A 395 -0.37 -26.50 -0.56
CA ASP A 395 -0.84 -27.84 -0.18
C ASP A 395 -1.85 -28.44 -1.16
N GLY A 396 -2.26 -27.71 -2.20
CA GLY A 396 -3.29 -28.14 -3.17
C GLY A 396 -4.70 -28.13 -2.62
N GLY A 397 -4.92 -27.55 -1.43
CA GLY A 397 -6.22 -27.37 -0.81
C GLY A 397 -7.11 -26.36 -1.54
N GLN A 398 -8.35 -26.24 -1.09
CA GLN A 398 -9.29 -25.25 -1.60
C GLN A 398 -9.16 -23.95 -0.84
N THR A 399 -9.39 -22.84 -1.54
CA THR A 399 -9.46 -21.48 -0.98
C THR A 399 -10.87 -21.14 -0.48
N GLY A 400 -10.98 -20.05 0.27
CA GLY A 400 -12.21 -19.62 0.92
C GLY A 400 -13.33 -19.24 -0.03
N ASP A 401 -12.98 -18.62 -1.17
CA ASP A 401 -13.92 -18.14 -2.19
C ASP A 401 -13.33 -18.32 -3.61
N SER A 402 -14.22 -18.39 -4.62
CA SER A 402 -13.82 -18.56 -6.02
C SER A 402 -13.32 -17.26 -6.66
N ASP A 403 -13.75 -16.10 -6.16
CA ASP A 403 -13.43 -14.78 -6.72
C ASP A 403 -12.47 -14.02 -5.81
N PHE A 404 -12.75 -13.97 -4.50
CA PHE A 404 -11.92 -13.25 -3.52
C PHE A 404 -10.81 -14.15 -2.99
N PRO A 405 -9.54 -13.76 -3.18
CA PRO A 405 -8.40 -14.56 -2.78
C PRO A 405 -8.17 -14.63 -1.27
N ASP A 406 -7.55 -15.74 -0.84
CA ASP A 406 -7.00 -15.91 0.50
C ASP A 406 -5.56 -15.40 0.61
N MET A 407 -4.89 -15.07 -0.49
CA MET A 407 -3.49 -14.64 -0.49
C MET A 407 -3.31 -13.34 0.30
N ASP A 408 -2.56 -13.39 1.39
CA ASP A 408 -2.11 -12.20 2.10
C ASP A 408 -1.17 -11.38 1.20
N VAL A 409 -1.32 -10.06 1.17
CA VAL A 409 -0.34 -9.21 0.47
C VAL A 409 0.88 -9.02 1.35
N PRO A 410 2.09 -9.45 0.93
CA PRO A 410 3.32 -9.30 1.72
C PRO A 410 3.79 -7.84 1.69
N PHE A 411 3.06 -6.95 2.37
CA PHE A 411 3.20 -5.50 2.28
C PHE A 411 4.55 -4.96 2.77
N MET A 412 5.08 -5.57 3.85
CA MET A 412 6.45 -5.33 4.30
C MET A 412 7.15 -6.68 4.48
N ARG A 413 8.27 -6.89 3.82
CA ARG A 413 9.02 -8.15 3.89
C ARG A 413 10.53 -7.95 4.03
N ALA A 414 11.19 -8.89 4.67
CA ALA A 414 12.58 -8.79 5.10
C ALA A 414 13.57 -8.57 3.95
N ALA A 415 13.30 -9.07 2.74
CA ALA A 415 14.17 -8.86 1.57
C ALA A 415 14.46 -7.39 1.26
N GLU A 416 13.54 -6.48 1.63
CA GLU A 416 13.77 -5.04 1.53
C GLU A 416 14.99 -4.58 2.35
N ALA A 417 15.24 -5.21 3.50
CA ALA A 417 16.39 -4.85 4.32
C ALA A 417 17.71 -5.22 3.64
N TRP A 418 17.79 -6.35 2.92
CA TRP A 418 18.98 -6.74 2.14
C TRP A 418 19.32 -5.71 1.07
N LEU A 419 18.33 -5.28 0.29
CA LEU A 419 18.52 -4.28 -0.76
C LEU A 419 18.81 -2.89 -0.16
N THR A 420 18.13 -2.49 0.91
CA THR A 420 18.40 -1.23 1.62
C THR A 420 19.83 -1.20 2.15
N TYR A 421 20.28 -2.28 2.78
CA TYR A 421 21.64 -2.40 3.30
C TYR A 421 22.67 -2.28 2.19
N ALA A 422 22.50 -3.04 1.12
CA ALA A 422 23.42 -3.04 -0.02
C ALA A 422 23.48 -1.68 -0.73
N GLU A 423 22.33 -1.05 -0.99
CA GLU A 423 22.29 0.28 -1.60
C GLU A 423 22.91 1.35 -0.70
N ALA A 424 22.58 1.34 0.59
CA ALA A 424 23.11 2.31 1.55
C ALA A 424 24.63 2.24 1.64
N LEU A 425 25.22 1.05 1.76
CA LEU A 425 26.68 0.86 1.76
C LEU A 425 27.33 1.29 0.45
N THR A 426 26.69 1.00 -0.69
CA THR A 426 27.20 1.39 -2.01
C THR A 426 27.22 2.91 -2.17
N ARG A 427 26.17 3.60 -1.68
CA ARG A 427 26.12 5.07 -1.68
C ARG A 427 27.17 5.68 -0.74
N GLN A 428 27.38 5.08 0.44
CA GLN A 428 28.43 5.51 1.38
C GLN A 428 29.84 5.37 0.78
N ALA A 429 30.09 4.31 0.02
CA ALA A 429 31.38 4.08 -0.64
C ALA A 429 31.73 5.18 -1.66
N GLY A 430 30.74 5.87 -2.21
CA GLY A 430 30.89 7.06 -3.06
C GLY A 430 31.48 6.83 -4.45
N ASN A 431 31.86 5.59 -4.79
CA ASN A 431 32.42 5.22 -6.09
C ASN A 431 31.40 4.54 -7.02
N GLY A 432 30.15 4.37 -6.56
CA GLY A 432 29.06 3.77 -7.31
C GLY A 432 29.15 2.25 -7.51
N VAL A 433 30.07 1.56 -6.78
CA VAL A 433 30.28 0.10 -6.82
C VAL A 433 30.07 -0.47 -5.42
N ALA A 434 29.36 -1.58 -5.35
CA ALA A 434 29.06 -2.27 -4.09
C ALA A 434 30.34 -2.76 -3.39
N PRO A 435 30.59 -2.39 -2.14
CA PRO A 435 31.62 -3.02 -1.32
C PRO A 435 31.27 -4.48 -1.00
N GLU A 436 32.22 -5.25 -0.45
CA GLU A 436 32.07 -6.70 -0.21
C GLU A 436 30.79 -7.06 0.56
N GLU A 437 30.51 -6.38 1.67
CA GLU A 437 29.30 -6.67 2.48
C GLU A 437 27.98 -6.37 1.71
N ALA A 438 27.97 -5.38 0.83
CA ALA A 438 26.82 -5.11 -0.02
C ALA A 438 26.69 -6.15 -1.14
N LEU A 439 27.82 -6.60 -1.70
CA LEU A 439 27.87 -7.66 -2.69
C LEU A 439 27.33 -8.97 -2.12
N ASP A 440 27.73 -9.33 -0.90
CA ASP A 440 27.27 -10.53 -0.20
C ASP A 440 25.75 -10.50 0.01
N ALA A 441 25.21 -9.38 0.49
CA ALA A 441 23.76 -9.23 0.69
C ALA A 441 22.96 -9.35 -0.64
N LEU A 442 23.48 -8.79 -1.74
CA LEU A 442 22.85 -8.93 -3.06
C LEU A 442 22.93 -10.36 -3.59
N ASN A 443 24.06 -11.04 -3.40
CA ASN A 443 24.22 -12.43 -3.83
C ASN A 443 23.40 -13.41 -2.98
N GLU A 444 23.15 -13.10 -1.70
CA GLU A 444 22.22 -13.88 -0.87
C GLU A 444 20.78 -13.84 -1.44
N LEU A 445 20.29 -12.66 -1.85
CA LEU A 445 19.00 -12.52 -2.55
C LEU A 445 18.98 -13.30 -3.87
N ARG A 446 20.05 -13.19 -4.65
CA ARG A 446 20.16 -13.90 -5.92
C ARG A 446 20.23 -15.41 -5.73
N GLY A 447 21.00 -15.88 -4.75
CA GLY A 447 21.08 -17.31 -4.39
C GLY A 447 19.74 -17.88 -3.98
N ARG A 448 18.95 -17.13 -3.15
CA ARG A 448 17.58 -17.50 -2.78
C ARG A 448 16.68 -17.68 -4.02
N ALA A 449 16.86 -16.85 -5.05
CA ALA A 449 16.09 -16.87 -6.29
C ALA A 449 16.71 -17.79 -7.36
N ASN A 450 17.66 -18.64 -7.02
CA ASN A 450 18.42 -19.47 -7.97
C ASN A 450 19.06 -18.69 -9.14
N ALA A 451 19.21 -17.35 -8.96
CA ALA A 451 19.83 -16.49 -9.96
C ALA A 451 21.37 -16.52 -9.84
N THR A 452 22.06 -16.40 -10.96
CA THR A 452 23.53 -16.42 -10.98
C THR A 452 24.10 -15.28 -10.13
N GLU A 453 24.97 -15.63 -9.17
CA GLU A 453 25.73 -14.66 -8.39
C GLU A 453 26.63 -13.79 -9.25
N LYS A 454 26.92 -12.59 -8.82
CA LYS A 454 27.77 -11.63 -9.51
C LYS A 454 29.02 -11.32 -8.69
N THR A 455 30.09 -10.96 -9.38
CA THR A 455 31.36 -10.56 -8.75
C THR A 455 31.43 -9.07 -8.42
N SER A 456 30.48 -8.29 -8.92
CA SER A 456 30.34 -6.86 -8.63
C SER A 456 28.94 -6.37 -8.97
N PHE A 457 28.52 -5.28 -8.33
CA PHE A 457 27.32 -4.51 -8.67
C PHE A 457 27.65 -3.03 -8.73
N THR A 458 27.16 -2.38 -9.76
CA THR A 458 27.06 -0.92 -9.80
C THR A 458 25.78 -0.46 -9.11
N LEU A 459 25.70 0.80 -8.73
CA LEU A 459 24.49 1.39 -8.16
C LEU A 459 23.29 1.27 -9.12
N ASN A 460 23.50 1.36 -10.44
CA ASN A 460 22.45 1.16 -11.43
C ASN A 460 21.95 -0.29 -11.46
N GLU A 461 22.82 -1.28 -11.31
CA GLU A 461 22.44 -2.69 -11.23
C GLU A 461 21.69 -3.00 -9.93
N ILE A 462 21.96 -2.27 -8.83
CA ILE A 462 21.16 -2.36 -7.59
C ILE A 462 19.74 -1.83 -7.84
N CYS A 463 19.58 -0.76 -8.61
CA CYS A 463 18.26 -0.28 -9.04
C CYS A 463 17.47 -1.33 -9.84
N ASP A 464 18.17 -2.11 -10.67
CA ASP A 464 17.56 -3.22 -11.41
C ASP A 464 17.27 -4.42 -10.50
N GLU A 465 18.07 -4.65 -9.45
CA GLU A 465 17.81 -5.71 -8.47
C GLU A 465 16.58 -5.39 -7.61
N TRP A 466 16.34 -4.10 -7.26
CA TRP A 466 15.07 -3.66 -6.67
C TRP A 466 13.86 -4.04 -7.54
N ALA A 467 13.94 -3.79 -8.84
CA ALA A 467 12.88 -4.17 -9.77
C ALA A 467 12.68 -5.70 -9.82
N ARG A 468 13.77 -6.50 -9.93
CA ARG A 468 13.64 -7.97 -9.95
C ARG A 468 12.97 -8.51 -8.71
N GLU A 469 13.31 -7.97 -7.55
CA GLU A 469 12.81 -8.45 -6.27
C GLU A 469 11.38 -7.99 -5.99
N PHE A 470 11.05 -6.72 -6.28
CA PHE A 470 9.84 -6.06 -5.80
C PHE A 470 8.86 -5.62 -6.88
N PHE A 471 9.00 -6.04 -8.15
CA PHE A 471 8.07 -5.60 -9.19
C PHE A 471 6.62 -5.93 -8.80
N PHE A 472 5.72 -4.99 -9.10
CA PHE A 472 4.30 -5.07 -8.79
C PHE A 472 3.96 -5.10 -7.28
N GLU A 473 4.88 -4.73 -6.39
CA GLU A 473 4.62 -4.62 -4.95
C GLU A 473 4.39 -3.17 -4.46
N GLY A 474 4.06 -2.23 -5.34
CA GLY A 474 3.59 -0.89 -4.98
C GLY A 474 4.67 0.09 -4.54
N ARG A 475 5.92 0.03 -5.06
CA ARG A 475 7.03 0.85 -4.58
C ARG A 475 7.90 1.53 -5.64
N ARG A 476 7.86 1.09 -6.90
CA ARG A 476 8.85 1.42 -7.93
C ARG A 476 9.07 2.92 -8.15
N ARG A 477 8.01 3.74 -8.06
CA ARG A 477 8.13 5.20 -8.20
C ARG A 477 9.12 5.80 -7.19
N MET A 478 9.04 5.40 -5.91
CA MET A 478 9.95 5.86 -4.85
C MET A 478 11.40 5.51 -5.18
N ASP A 479 11.64 4.28 -5.66
CA ASP A 479 12.97 3.85 -6.08
C ASP A 479 13.50 4.68 -7.25
N LEU A 480 12.71 4.87 -8.32
CA LEU A 480 13.11 5.65 -9.48
C LEU A 480 13.40 7.13 -9.13
N ILE A 481 12.64 7.73 -8.20
CA ILE A 481 12.91 9.09 -7.71
C ILE A 481 14.25 9.13 -6.99
N ARG A 482 14.52 8.19 -6.08
CA ARG A 482 15.79 8.12 -5.31
C ARG A 482 17.00 7.90 -6.21
N PHE A 483 16.85 7.18 -7.31
CA PHE A 483 17.90 6.96 -8.30
C PHE A 483 17.99 8.09 -9.34
N GLY A 484 17.17 9.16 -9.25
CA GLY A 484 17.15 10.26 -10.23
C GLY A 484 16.66 9.83 -11.61
N LYS A 485 15.87 8.76 -11.70
CA LYS A 485 15.42 8.14 -12.95
C LYS A 485 13.97 8.46 -13.33
N PHE A 486 13.16 8.99 -12.39
CA PHE A 486 11.72 9.16 -12.58
C PHE A 486 11.41 10.36 -13.48
N ALA A 487 11.49 11.58 -12.97
CA ALA A 487 11.09 12.82 -13.63
C ALA A 487 12.29 13.77 -13.85
N GLY A 488 12.07 14.88 -14.53
CA GLY A 488 13.08 15.89 -14.79
C GLY A 488 14.09 15.48 -15.86
N GLN A 489 15.35 15.90 -15.70
CA GLN A 489 16.44 15.65 -16.65
C GLN A 489 17.07 14.26 -16.41
N SER A 490 16.31 13.20 -16.68
CA SER A 490 16.79 11.83 -16.55
C SER A 490 17.13 11.23 -17.91
N GLU A 491 18.31 10.64 -18.07
CA GLU A 491 18.66 9.87 -19.26
C GLU A 491 17.99 8.50 -19.31
N TYR A 492 17.42 8.04 -18.20
CA TYR A 492 16.72 6.76 -18.11
C TYR A 492 15.34 6.86 -18.74
N ASN A 493 15.08 6.03 -19.72
CA ASN A 493 13.81 5.97 -20.44
C ASN A 493 13.17 4.59 -20.38
N TRP A 494 11.86 4.53 -20.53
CA TRP A 494 11.09 3.29 -20.64
C TRP A 494 9.88 3.51 -21.57
N ASP A 495 9.30 2.42 -22.05
CA ASP A 495 8.09 2.43 -22.87
C ASP A 495 6.91 3.03 -22.07
N TRP A 496 6.23 3.98 -22.71
CA TRP A 496 5.13 4.76 -22.13
C TRP A 496 5.52 5.80 -21.05
N LYS A 497 6.78 6.02 -20.77
CA LYS A 497 7.21 7.16 -19.95
C LYS A 497 6.61 8.46 -20.50
N GLY A 498 6.04 9.29 -19.62
CA GLY A 498 5.40 10.55 -20.03
C GLY A 498 4.19 10.38 -20.96
N GLY A 499 3.58 9.18 -20.99
CA GLY A 499 2.35 8.87 -21.73
C GLY A 499 2.55 8.63 -23.22
N THR A 500 3.76 8.45 -23.71
CA THR A 500 4.05 8.13 -25.12
C THR A 500 4.75 6.79 -25.26
N GLN A 501 4.46 6.03 -26.32
CA GLN A 501 5.00 4.69 -26.54
C GLN A 501 6.54 4.64 -26.49
N THR A 502 7.22 5.63 -27.04
CA THR A 502 8.69 5.68 -27.08
C THR A 502 9.31 6.29 -25.82
N GLY A 503 8.47 6.72 -24.89
CA GLY A 503 8.87 7.44 -23.70
C GLY A 503 9.37 8.86 -23.97
N VAL A 504 8.99 9.79 -23.11
CA VAL A 504 9.46 11.18 -23.12
C VAL A 504 9.72 11.66 -21.71
N LEU A 505 10.60 12.65 -21.58
CA LEU A 505 10.81 13.32 -20.29
C LEU A 505 9.55 14.08 -19.86
N PHE A 506 9.32 14.15 -18.57
CA PHE A 506 8.24 14.94 -17.97
C PHE A 506 8.77 15.75 -16.79
N PRO A 507 8.10 16.86 -16.41
CA PRO A 507 8.63 17.83 -15.45
C PRO A 507 8.91 17.25 -14.07
N ALA A 508 9.98 17.74 -13.40
CA ALA A 508 10.43 17.29 -12.09
C ALA A 508 9.38 17.50 -10.96
N PHE A 509 8.48 18.48 -11.09
CA PHE A 509 7.42 18.68 -10.10
C PHE A 509 6.51 17.45 -9.93
N ARG A 510 6.41 16.60 -10.95
CA ARG A 510 5.64 15.36 -10.90
C ARG A 510 6.27 14.25 -10.04
N ASN A 511 7.39 14.53 -9.39
CA ASN A 511 7.87 13.72 -8.27
C ASN A 511 6.90 13.71 -7.09
N LEU A 512 6.02 14.70 -7.00
CA LEU A 512 4.92 14.76 -6.03
C LEU A 512 3.57 14.76 -6.75
N TYR A 513 2.55 14.28 -6.07
CA TYR A 513 1.17 14.47 -6.45
C TYR A 513 0.63 15.77 -5.85
N PRO A 514 -0.39 16.38 -6.46
CA PRO A 514 -1.00 17.58 -5.93
C PRO A 514 -1.87 17.29 -4.71
N ILE A 515 -1.97 18.25 -3.80
CA ILE A 515 -2.99 18.24 -2.75
C ILE A 515 -4.37 18.32 -3.42
N PRO A 516 -5.36 17.51 -3.01
CA PRO A 516 -6.70 17.52 -3.59
C PRO A 516 -7.37 18.89 -3.58
N THR A 517 -8.07 19.22 -4.66
CA THR A 517 -8.74 20.52 -4.82
C THR A 517 -9.73 20.82 -3.69
N ASN A 518 -10.46 19.80 -3.23
CA ASN A 518 -11.45 19.98 -2.16
C ASN A 518 -10.80 20.38 -0.84
N ASP A 519 -9.65 19.79 -0.50
CA ASP A 519 -8.90 20.14 0.71
C ASP A 519 -8.34 21.56 0.66
N LEU A 520 -7.77 21.97 -0.48
CA LEU A 520 -7.28 23.34 -0.68
C LEU A 520 -8.39 24.37 -0.53
N ASN A 521 -9.59 24.06 -1.03
CA ASN A 521 -10.74 24.95 -0.91
C ASN A 521 -11.30 25.00 0.52
N ALA A 522 -11.22 23.89 1.26
CA ALA A 522 -11.76 23.79 2.62
C ALA A 522 -10.79 24.34 3.68
N ASN A 523 -9.48 24.14 3.51
CA ASN A 523 -8.47 24.50 4.51
C ASN A 523 -7.54 25.63 4.01
N PRO A 524 -7.70 26.86 4.52
CA PRO A 524 -6.91 28.02 4.09
C PRO A 524 -5.43 27.97 4.51
N ASN A 525 -5.02 26.98 5.31
CA ASN A 525 -3.64 26.79 5.76
C ASN A 525 -2.81 25.95 4.78
N LEU A 526 -3.40 25.51 3.66
CA LEU A 526 -2.73 24.65 2.68
C LEU A 526 -2.26 25.43 1.47
N ASP A 527 -1.03 25.17 1.08
CA ASP A 527 -0.46 25.58 -0.19
C ASP A 527 -0.33 24.36 -1.13
N GLN A 528 -0.61 24.56 -2.40
CA GLN A 528 -0.40 23.52 -3.43
C GLN A 528 1.08 23.28 -3.67
N ASN A 529 1.42 22.05 -4.08
CA ASN A 529 2.74 21.71 -4.59
C ASN A 529 3.06 22.50 -5.87
N ASP A 530 4.32 22.94 -6.00
CA ASP A 530 4.79 23.67 -7.18
C ASP A 530 4.47 22.94 -8.49
N GLY A 531 3.98 23.67 -9.48
CA GLY A 531 3.67 23.14 -10.81
C GLY A 531 2.23 22.64 -11.01
N TYR A 532 1.38 22.67 -9.96
CA TYR A 532 -0.03 22.31 -10.00
C TYR A 532 -0.98 23.48 -9.80
#